data_2fddc6e5eeac170a40bc39d9d1a2fa67
#
_entry.id   2fddc6e5eeac170a40bc39d9d1a2fa67
#
_cell.length_a   1.000
_cell.length_b   1.000
_cell.length_c   1.000
_cell.angle_alpha   90.00
_cell.angle_beta   90.00
_cell.angle_gamma   90.00
#
_symmetry.space_group_name_H-M   'P 1'
#
loop_
_entity.id
_entity.type
_entity.pdbx_description
1 polymer ?
#
loop_
_entity_poly.entity_id
_entity_poly.type
_entity_poly.pdbx_seq_one_letter_code
_entity_poly.pdbx_strand_id
1 'polypeptide(L)'
;MKVAIVGSRKITDGLHHIFDALCEPTWREIVSGGAVGTDTLAASWASERGLPLTVHLPDYNLHGRHAPHVRNRVIVDSCDLLIACWDVEVWPDNAMSMLARARKRHIPVVRVANGVVTRQAQASL
;
A
#
# COMPACT_ATOMS: atom_id res chain seq x y z
N MET A 1 -0.42 13.35 6.64
CA MET A 1 -1.29 12.33 5.97
C MET A 1 -0.83 10.92 6.31
N LYS A 2 -1.73 10.00 6.28
CA LYS A 2 -1.45 8.58 6.43
C LYS A 2 -1.26 7.97 5.05
N VAL A 3 -0.14 7.28 4.85
CA VAL A 3 0.20 6.69 3.56
C VAL A 3 0.22 5.18 3.69
N ALA A 4 -0.66 4.51 2.98
CA ALA A 4 -0.65 3.05 2.92
C ALA A 4 0.31 2.59 1.83
N ILE A 5 1.14 1.63 2.16
CA ILE A 5 2.05 0.98 1.22
C ILE A 5 1.71 -0.51 1.22
N VAL A 6 1.27 -0.98 0.08
CA VAL A 6 0.85 -2.37 -0.12
C VAL A 6 1.52 -2.93 -1.37
N GLY A 7 1.60 -4.24 -1.48
CA GLY A 7 2.11 -4.79 -2.71
C GLY A 7 2.41 -6.28 -2.66
N SER A 8 3.10 -6.72 -3.68
CA SER A 8 3.47 -8.11 -3.91
C SER A 8 4.36 -8.65 -2.79
N ARG A 9 4.10 -9.89 -2.40
CA ARG A 9 4.96 -10.64 -1.49
C ARG A 9 6.29 -11.04 -2.13
N LYS A 10 6.38 -10.94 -3.44
CA LYS A 10 7.57 -11.35 -4.21
C LYS A 10 8.59 -10.24 -4.39
N ILE A 11 8.24 -9.00 -4.08
CA ILE A 11 9.19 -7.88 -4.14
C ILE A 11 10.00 -7.87 -2.85
N THR A 12 11.31 -8.08 -2.95
CA THR A 12 12.21 -8.22 -1.80
C THR A 12 13.26 -7.14 -1.70
N ASP A 13 13.36 -6.24 -2.71
CA ASP A 13 14.31 -5.12 -2.70
C ASP A 13 13.87 -4.04 -3.70
N GLY A 14 14.65 -2.97 -3.79
CA GLY A 14 14.52 -1.97 -4.84
C GLY A 14 13.45 -0.93 -4.61
N LEU A 15 12.81 -0.86 -3.46
CA LEU A 15 11.73 0.09 -3.20
C LEU A 15 12.16 1.30 -2.35
N HIS A 16 13.24 1.21 -1.58
CA HIS A 16 13.62 2.30 -0.66
C HIS A 16 13.85 3.62 -1.38
N HIS A 17 14.57 3.61 -2.51
CA HIS A 17 14.82 4.83 -3.28
C HIS A 17 13.55 5.40 -3.89
N ILE A 18 12.59 4.53 -4.25
CA ILE A 18 11.28 4.96 -4.77
C ILE A 18 10.48 5.64 -3.66
N PHE A 19 10.43 5.04 -2.48
CA PHE A 19 9.76 5.64 -1.33
C PHE A 19 10.41 6.98 -0.95
N ASP A 20 11.73 7.07 -0.98
CA ASP A 20 12.44 8.33 -0.75
C ASP A 20 12.02 9.42 -1.75
N ALA A 21 11.91 9.06 -3.02
CA ALA A 21 11.52 10.00 -4.06
C ALA A 21 10.07 10.45 -3.94
N LEU A 22 9.19 9.59 -3.43
CA LEU A 22 7.77 9.88 -3.26
C LEU A 22 7.47 10.63 -1.96
N CYS A 23 8.32 10.47 -0.94
CA CYS A 23 8.06 10.98 0.39
C CYS A 23 7.98 12.50 0.41
N GLU A 24 6.95 13.00 1.07
CA GLU A 24 6.71 14.44 1.25
C GLU A 24 6.66 14.79 2.73
N PRO A 25 6.91 16.07 3.09
CA PRO A 25 6.83 16.50 4.49
C PRO A 25 5.47 16.27 5.15
N THR A 26 4.42 16.11 4.36
CA THR A 26 3.06 15.85 4.83
C THR A 26 2.83 14.40 5.28
N TRP A 27 3.74 13.51 4.95
CA TRP A 27 3.64 12.10 5.38
C TRP A 27 3.91 11.99 6.88
N ARG A 28 2.96 11.48 7.64
CA ARG A 28 3.04 11.38 9.09
C ARG A 28 3.04 9.96 9.62
N GLU A 29 2.52 9.03 8.84
CA GLU A 29 2.36 7.64 9.28
C GLU A 29 2.30 6.75 8.06
N ILE A 30 2.91 5.57 8.17
CA ILE A 30 2.83 4.52 7.17
C ILE A 30 1.87 3.45 7.68
N VAL A 31 0.98 2.99 6.80
CA VAL A 31 0.00 1.94 7.08
C VAL A 31 0.34 0.73 6.21
N SER A 32 0.37 -0.45 6.81
CA SER A 32 0.79 -1.68 6.15
C SER A 32 -0.06 -2.87 6.61
N GLY A 33 0.02 -3.95 5.86
CA GLY A 33 -0.66 -5.20 6.19
C GLY A 33 0.19 -6.23 6.91
N GLY A 34 1.48 -5.97 7.09
CA GLY A 34 2.38 -6.86 7.82
C GLY A 34 2.73 -8.16 7.12
N ALA A 35 2.51 -8.24 5.79
CA ALA A 35 2.92 -9.41 5.01
C ALA A 35 4.42 -9.35 4.68
N VAL A 36 4.93 -10.40 4.04
CA VAL A 36 6.31 -10.40 3.52
C VAL A 36 6.39 -9.57 2.23
N GLY A 37 7.60 -9.30 1.77
CA GLY A 37 7.81 -8.58 0.52
C GLY A 37 7.64 -7.07 0.67
N THR A 38 6.76 -6.48 -0.12
CA THR A 38 6.54 -5.02 -0.12
C THR A 38 6.28 -4.49 1.29
N ASP A 39 5.45 -5.16 2.08
CA ASP A 39 5.12 -4.71 3.44
C ASP A 39 6.34 -4.71 4.35
N THR A 40 7.23 -5.70 4.21
CA THR A 40 8.49 -5.75 4.96
C THR A 40 9.39 -4.57 4.59
N LEU A 41 9.49 -4.27 3.29
CA LEU A 41 10.31 -3.15 2.81
C LEU A 41 9.74 -1.81 3.29
N ALA A 42 8.42 -1.67 3.28
CA ALA A 42 7.75 -0.47 3.78
C ALA A 42 8.02 -0.25 5.27
N ALA A 43 7.97 -1.31 6.07
CA ALA A 43 8.24 -1.24 7.50
C ALA A 43 9.70 -0.82 7.78
N SER A 44 10.64 -1.43 7.06
CA SER A 44 12.06 -1.11 7.17
C SER A 44 12.31 0.36 6.79
N TRP A 45 11.76 0.80 5.68
CA TRP A 45 11.91 2.17 5.22
C TRP A 45 11.30 3.17 6.21
N ALA A 46 10.10 2.90 6.72
CA ALA A 46 9.45 3.76 7.71
C ALA A 46 10.31 3.91 8.97
N SER A 47 10.89 2.80 9.44
CA SER A 47 11.79 2.80 10.58
C SER A 47 13.03 3.68 10.34
N GLU A 48 13.66 3.54 9.17
CA GLU A 48 14.82 4.34 8.80
C GLU A 48 14.50 5.83 8.72
N ARG A 49 13.29 6.19 8.30
CA ARG A 49 12.85 7.58 8.18
C ARG A 49 12.28 8.13 9.48
N GLY A 50 12.14 7.31 10.51
CA GLY A 50 11.54 7.74 11.77
C GLY A 50 10.05 7.99 11.68
N LEU A 51 9.36 7.36 10.71
CA LEU A 51 7.91 7.48 10.57
C LEU A 51 7.20 6.40 11.37
N PRO A 52 6.14 6.73 12.11
CA PRO A 52 5.31 5.72 12.75
C PRO A 52 4.74 4.73 11.75
N LEU A 53 4.63 3.47 12.15
CA LEU A 53 4.06 2.39 11.35
C LEU A 53 2.85 1.80 12.06
N THR A 54 1.73 1.74 11.35
CA THR A 54 0.52 1.03 11.81
C THR A 54 0.33 -0.19 10.93
N VAL A 55 0.26 -1.37 11.56
CA VAL A 55 0.09 -2.64 10.86
C VAL A 55 -1.30 -3.19 11.15
N HIS A 56 -2.06 -3.46 10.09
CA HIS A 56 -3.35 -4.13 10.17
C HIS A 56 -3.19 -5.60 9.77
N LEU A 57 -3.16 -6.49 10.75
CA LEU A 57 -3.06 -7.91 10.49
C LEU A 57 -4.42 -8.51 10.15
N PRO A 58 -4.48 -9.54 9.29
CA PRO A 58 -5.72 -10.23 9.04
C PRO A 58 -6.13 -11.03 10.28
N ASP A 59 -7.41 -10.95 10.64
CA ASP A 59 -7.96 -11.70 11.77
C ASP A 59 -8.71 -12.95 11.25
N TYR A 60 -7.97 -14.03 11.12
CA TYR A 60 -8.52 -15.29 10.60
C TYR A 60 -9.54 -15.90 11.55
N ASN A 61 -9.44 -15.65 12.85
CA ASN A 61 -10.42 -16.17 13.82
C ASN A 61 -11.78 -15.53 13.62
N LEU A 62 -11.81 -14.24 13.28
CA LEU A 62 -13.06 -13.51 13.09
C LEU A 62 -13.61 -13.65 11.66
N HIS A 63 -12.73 -13.65 10.65
CA HIS A 63 -13.14 -13.54 9.25
C HIS A 63 -12.82 -14.78 8.40
N GLY A 64 -12.19 -15.81 8.98
CA GLY A 64 -11.80 -17.01 8.25
C GLY A 64 -10.92 -16.67 7.04
N ARG A 65 -11.16 -17.34 5.93
CA ARG A 65 -10.37 -17.15 4.69
C ARG A 65 -10.54 -15.76 4.07
N HIS A 66 -11.57 -15.01 4.46
CA HIS A 66 -11.80 -13.65 3.96
C HIS A 66 -10.99 -12.58 4.73
N ALA A 67 -10.27 -12.99 5.78
CA ALA A 67 -9.52 -12.05 6.62
C ALA A 67 -8.59 -11.12 5.86
N PRO A 68 -7.81 -11.57 4.84
CA PRO A 68 -6.97 -10.65 4.08
C PRO A 68 -7.77 -9.58 3.33
N HIS A 69 -8.92 -9.93 2.78
CA HIS A 69 -9.77 -8.95 2.08
C HIS A 69 -10.36 -7.92 3.03
N VAL A 70 -10.81 -8.35 4.22
CA VAL A 70 -11.32 -7.45 5.24
C VAL A 70 -10.21 -6.50 5.69
N ARG A 71 -9.01 -7.02 5.97
CA ARG A 71 -7.85 -6.24 6.35
C ARG A 71 -7.48 -5.21 5.28
N ASN A 72 -7.50 -5.60 3.99
CA ASN A 72 -7.17 -4.70 2.89
C ASN A 72 -8.15 -3.53 2.80
N ARG A 73 -9.44 -3.76 3.06
CA ARG A 73 -10.42 -2.67 3.11
C ARG A 73 -10.13 -1.70 4.25
N VAL A 74 -9.74 -2.20 5.41
CA VAL A 74 -9.36 -1.35 6.54
C VAL A 74 -8.15 -0.50 6.19
N ILE A 75 -7.15 -1.06 5.53
CA ILE A 75 -5.97 -0.32 5.09
C ILE A 75 -6.38 0.84 4.18
N VAL A 76 -7.15 0.57 3.13
CA VAL A 76 -7.57 1.61 2.18
C VAL A 76 -8.41 2.68 2.90
N ASP A 77 -9.34 2.27 3.75
CA ASP A 77 -10.25 3.20 4.43
C ASP A 77 -9.52 4.09 5.45
N SER A 78 -8.34 3.67 5.90
CA SER A 78 -7.58 4.41 6.91
C SER A 78 -6.48 5.31 6.35
N CYS A 79 -6.30 5.37 5.03
CA CYS A 79 -5.21 6.14 4.43
C CYS A 79 -5.70 7.34 3.61
N ASP A 80 -4.78 8.28 3.41
CA ASP A 80 -4.98 9.45 2.58
C ASP A 80 -4.30 9.31 1.21
N LEU A 81 -3.38 8.36 1.08
CA LEU A 81 -2.67 8.03 -0.14
C LEU A 81 -2.37 6.54 -0.14
N LEU A 82 -2.61 5.87 -1.26
CA LEU A 82 -2.30 4.45 -1.42
C LEU A 82 -1.16 4.29 -2.42
N ILE A 83 -0.07 3.66 -1.99
CA ILE A 83 1.05 3.26 -2.85
C ILE A 83 0.96 1.75 -3.02
N ALA A 84 0.84 1.30 -4.25
CA ALA A 84 0.63 -0.11 -4.59
C ALA A 84 1.75 -0.60 -5.51
N CYS A 85 2.46 -1.65 -5.11
CA CYS A 85 3.68 -2.13 -5.74
C CYS A 85 3.51 -3.58 -6.20
N TRP A 86 3.46 -3.80 -7.51
CA TRP A 86 3.46 -5.13 -8.14
C TRP A 86 4.30 -5.10 -9.40
N ASP A 87 5.19 -6.08 -9.54
CA ASP A 87 6.09 -6.20 -10.69
C ASP A 87 5.57 -7.29 -11.65
N VAL A 88 4.30 -7.16 -12.02
CA VAL A 88 3.62 -8.06 -12.94
C VAL A 88 2.84 -7.25 -13.97
N GLU A 89 2.66 -7.81 -15.16
CA GLU A 89 1.93 -7.13 -16.22
C GLU A 89 0.44 -7.02 -15.90
N VAL A 90 -0.15 -8.12 -15.43
CA VAL A 90 -1.55 -8.16 -15.02
C VAL A 90 -1.61 -8.25 -13.51
N TRP A 91 -2.17 -7.24 -12.90
CA TRP A 91 -2.26 -7.17 -11.45
C TRP A 91 -3.32 -8.12 -10.91
N PRO A 92 -3.05 -8.78 -9.77
CA PRO A 92 -3.99 -9.77 -9.21
C PRO A 92 -5.26 -9.12 -8.69
N ASP A 93 -6.30 -9.93 -8.51
CA ASP A 93 -7.63 -9.47 -8.10
C ASP A 93 -7.61 -8.71 -6.77
N ASN A 94 -6.82 -9.16 -5.80
CA ASN A 94 -6.71 -8.46 -4.52
C ASN A 94 -6.13 -7.05 -4.67
N ALA A 95 -5.16 -6.87 -5.57
CA ALA A 95 -4.62 -5.56 -5.88
C ALA A 95 -5.66 -4.69 -6.57
N MET A 96 -6.33 -5.21 -7.58
CA MET A 96 -7.36 -4.47 -8.32
C MET A 96 -8.54 -4.09 -7.43
N SER A 97 -8.90 -4.94 -6.49
CA SER A 97 -9.94 -4.65 -5.50
C SER A 97 -9.58 -3.46 -4.62
N MET A 98 -8.33 -3.37 -4.17
CA MET A 98 -7.85 -2.23 -3.37
C MET A 98 -7.86 -0.94 -4.18
N LEU A 99 -7.42 -1.00 -5.45
CA LEU A 99 -7.44 0.16 -6.33
C LEU A 99 -8.87 0.66 -6.58
N ALA A 100 -9.80 -0.27 -6.82
CA ALA A 100 -11.21 0.08 -7.03
C ALA A 100 -11.81 0.75 -5.79
N ARG A 101 -11.49 0.25 -4.59
CA ARG A 101 -11.97 0.84 -3.35
C ARG A 101 -11.38 2.24 -3.13
N ALA A 102 -10.09 2.41 -3.39
CA ALA A 102 -9.44 3.72 -3.29
C ALA A 102 -10.10 4.72 -4.23
N ARG A 103 -10.37 4.32 -5.47
CA ARG A 103 -11.07 5.18 -6.44
C ARG A 103 -12.46 5.57 -5.95
N LYS A 104 -13.22 4.61 -5.46
CA LYS A 104 -14.57 4.86 -4.92
C LYS A 104 -14.54 5.84 -3.76
N ARG A 105 -13.51 5.82 -2.94
CA ARG A 105 -13.34 6.68 -1.77
C ARG A 105 -12.55 7.96 -2.09
N HIS A 106 -12.22 8.20 -3.34
CA HIS A 106 -11.45 9.37 -3.80
C HIS A 106 -10.06 9.48 -3.14
N ILE A 107 -9.43 8.33 -2.88
CA ILE A 107 -8.08 8.28 -2.34
C ILE A 107 -7.09 8.21 -3.51
N PRO A 108 -6.13 9.14 -3.59
CA PRO A 108 -5.11 9.10 -4.63
C PRO A 108 -4.30 7.80 -4.59
N VAL A 109 -3.92 7.30 -5.76
CA VAL A 109 -3.15 6.07 -5.90
C VAL A 109 -1.87 6.34 -6.68
N VAL A 110 -0.76 5.82 -6.17
CA VAL A 110 0.50 5.73 -6.88
C VAL A 110 0.77 4.26 -7.14
N ARG A 111 0.92 3.89 -8.40
CA ARG A 111 1.27 2.52 -8.79
C ARG A 111 2.77 2.46 -9.05
N VAL A 112 3.40 1.41 -8.54
CA VAL A 112 4.82 1.12 -8.77
C VAL A 112 4.92 -0.26 -9.39
N ALA A 113 5.43 -0.33 -10.60
CA ALA A 113 5.59 -1.57 -11.35
C ALA A 113 6.93 -1.58 -12.06
N ASN A 114 7.77 -2.56 -11.77
CA ASN A 114 9.10 -2.69 -12.39
C ASN A 114 9.93 -1.40 -12.29
N GLY A 115 9.86 -0.73 -11.15
CA GLY A 115 10.57 0.52 -10.91
C GLY A 115 9.94 1.75 -11.55
N VAL A 116 8.81 1.60 -12.24
CA VAL A 116 8.10 2.70 -12.90
C VAL A 116 6.98 3.18 -11.99
N VAL A 117 6.99 4.47 -11.69
CA VAL A 117 5.99 5.13 -10.86
C VAL A 117 4.94 5.76 -11.75
N THR A 118 3.69 5.42 -11.53
CA THR A 118 2.56 6.01 -12.24
C THR A 118 1.55 6.55 -11.23
N ARG A 119 1.26 7.84 -11.31
CA ARG A 119 0.24 8.46 -10.47
C ARG A 119 -1.10 8.38 -11.19
N GLN A 120 -2.08 7.78 -10.53
CA GLN A 120 -3.43 7.75 -11.08
C GLN A 120 -4.15 9.02 -10.69
N ALA A 121 -4.59 9.77 -11.70
CA ALA A 121 -5.44 10.93 -11.46
C ALA A 121 -6.78 10.46 -10.87
N GLN A 122 -7.27 11.19 -9.90
CA GLN A 122 -8.65 11.02 -9.45
C GLN A 122 -9.57 11.28 -10.65
N ALA A 123 -10.59 10.43 -10.82
CA ALA A 123 -11.60 10.71 -11.82
C ALA A 123 -12.27 12.03 -11.42
N SER A 124 -11.95 13.09 -12.14
CA SER A 124 -12.70 14.32 -12.00
C SER A 124 -14.05 14.12 -12.68
N LEU A 125 -15.02 14.52 -12.03
CA LEU A 125 -16.38 14.48 -12.55
C LEU A 125 -16.60 15.49 -13.66
#